data_f3abedb669f83531976aaeec507d348f
#
_entry.id   f3abedb669f83531976aaeec507d348f
#
_cell.length_a   1.000
_cell.length_b   1.000
_cell.length_c   1.000
_cell.angle_alpha   90.00
_cell.angle_beta   90.00
_cell.angle_gamma   90.00
#
_symmetry.space_group_name_H-M   'P 1'
#
loop_
_entity.id
_entity.type
_entity.pdbx_description
1 polymer ?
#
loop_
_entity_poly.entity_id
_entity_poly.type
_entity_poly.pdbx_seq_one_letter_code
_entity_poly.pdbx_strand_id
1 'polypeptide(L)'
;CLVIDKRPQLGGNVYCEHTEGINVHKYGAHIFHTSNKELWDFVNDIVPFNRYTNCPVANFEGKLYNLPFNMNTFYQMWGVTTPGQAEEKIAEQKAEALAMLNGREPQNLEEQALALVGKDIYEKLIKGYTEKQWGRPCAELPAFIIRRLPVRLIFDNNYFNDKYQGIPEGGYNKLVAGLLDG
;
A
#
# COMPACT_ATOMS: atom_id res chain seq x y z
N CYS A 1 -15.08 14.31 -27.00
CA CYS A 1 -13.81 13.52 -27.02
C CYS A 1 -14.07 12.09 -27.46
N LEU A 2 -13.09 11.44 -28.11
CA LEU A 2 -13.12 10.01 -28.45
C LEU A 2 -12.21 9.27 -27.47
N VAL A 3 -12.76 8.32 -26.72
CA VAL A 3 -12.01 7.46 -25.80
C VAL A 3 -11.87 6.08 -26.44
N ILE A 4 -10.62 5.59 -26.53
CA ILE A 4 -10.29 4.30 -27.13
C ILE A 4 -9.57 3.45 -26.10
N ASP A 5 -10.01 2.21 -25.88
CA ASP A 5 -9.32 1.19 -25.10
C ASP A 5 -9.20 -0.09 -25.92
N LYS A 6 -8.11 -0.82 -25.74
CA LYS A 6 -7.90 -2.13 -26.38
C LYS A 6 -8.74 -3.26 -25.75
N ARG A 7 -9.23 -3.05 -24.54
CA ARG A 7 -10.07 -4.00 -23.81
C ARG A 7 -11.53 -3.85 -24.21
N PRO A 8 -12.35 -4.91 -24.12
CA PRO A 8 -13.77 -4.84 -24.44
C PRO A 8 -14.59 -4.03 -23.41
N GLN A 9 -14.01 -3.72 -22.24
CA GLN A 9 -14.63 -2.95 -21.17
C GLN A 9 -13.92 -1.61 -20.95
N LEU A 10 -14.67 -0.60 -20.52
CA LEU A 10 -14.15 0.69 -20.08
C LEU A 10 -13.56 0.63 -18.66
N GLY A 11 -12.76 1.62 -18.29
CA GLY A 11 -12.25 1.79 -16.94
C GLY A 11 -10.85 1.21 -16.68
N GLY A 12 -10.23 0.58 -17.69
CA GLY A 12 -8.84 0.13 -17.54
C GLY A 12 -8.64 -0.75 -16.31
N ASN A 13 -7.71 -0.38 -15.43
CA ASN A 13 -7.39 -1.16 -14.23
C ASN A 13 -8.39 -0.98 -13.08
N VAL A 14 -9.26 0.04 -13.12
CA VAL A 14 -10.31 0.22 -12.09
C VAL A 14 -11.59 -0.55 -12.40
N TYR A 15 -11.63 -1.26 -13.53
CA TYR A 15 -12.80 -2.04 -13.94
C TYR A 15 -13.21 -3.06 -12.86
N CYS A 16 -14.52 -3.08 -12.58
CA CYS A 16 -15.15 -4.01 -11.65
C CYS A 16 -16.05 -5.00 -12.40
N GLU A 17 -15.94 -6.28 -12.10
CA GLU A 17 -16.91 -7.29 -12.47
C GLU A 17 -18.01 -7.39 -11.40
N HIS A 18 -19.27 -7.46 -11.82
CA HIS A 18 -20.37 -7.68 -10.90
C HIS A 18 -20.68 -9.18 -10.84
N THR A 19 -20.39 -9.81 -9.71
CA THR A 19 -20.58 -11.25 -9.53
C THR A 19 -21.28 -11.51 -8.20
N GLU A 20 -22.40 -12.19 -8.22
CA GLU A 20 -23.18 -12.56 -7.02
C GLU A 20 -23.50 -11.39 -6.08
N GLY A 21 -23.78 -10.20 -6.64
CA GLY A 21 -24.07 -8.99 -5.87
C GLY A 21 -22.82 -8.25 -5.36
N ILE A 22 -21.62 -8.69 -5.71
CA ILE A 22 -20.35 -8.11 -5.28
C ILE A 22 -19.66 -7.40 -6.48
N ASN A 23 -19.12 -6.22 -6.24
CA ASN A 23 -18.26 -5.52 -7.21
C ASN A 23 -16.81 -6.01 -7.02
N VAL A 24 -16.38 -6.93 -7.87
CA VAL A 24 -15.03 -7.51 -7.83
C VAL A 24 -14.08 -6.61 -8.60
N HIS A 25 -13.07 -6.05 -7.94
CA HIS A 25 -12.00 -5.29 -8.59
C HIS A 25 -11.08 -6.26 -9.35
N LYS A 26 -11.28 -6.37 -10.67
CA LYS A 26 -10.66 -7.40 -11.50
C LYS A 26 -9.13 -7.36 -11.53
N TYR A 27 -8.56 -6.18 -11.47
CA TYR A 27 -7.12 -5.94 -11.63
C TYR A 27 -6.43 -5.46 -10.33
N GLY A 28 -6.99 -5.81 -9.19
CA GLY A 28 -6.51 -5.40 -7.88
C GLY A 28 -7.37 -4.31 -7.25
N ALA A 29 -7.28 -4.20 -5.93
CA ALA A 29 -8.06 -3.23 -5.17
C ALA A 29 -7.62 -1.80 -5.53
N HIS A 30 -8.59 -0.95 -5.86
CA HIS A 30 -8.41 0.47 -6.09
C HIS A 30 -9.28 1.24 -5.11
N ILE A 31 -8.66 2.10 -4.32
CA ILE A 31 -9.33 2.99 -3.39
C ILE A 31 -9.03 4.41 -3.83
N PHE A 32 -10.09 5.20 -4.09
CA PHE A 32 -9.92 6.61 -4.39
C PHE A 32 -9.57 7.36 -3.11
N HIS A 33 -8.54 8.20 -3.17
CA HIS A 33 -8.14 9.04 -2.05
C HIS A 33 -7.58 10.37 -2.54
N THR A 34 -7.87 11.43 -1.79
CA THR A 34 -7.39 12.79 -2.09
C THR A 34 -7.51 13.69 -0.88
N SER A 35 -6.65 14.70 -0.78
CA SER A 35 -6.81 15.81 0.16
C SER A 35 -7.47 17.05 -0.50
N ASN A 36 -7.68 17.01 -1.82
CA ASN A 36 -8.35 18.07 -2.57
C ASN A 36 -9.87 17.92 -2.46
N LYS A 37 -10.53 18.90 -1.79
CA LYS A 37 -11.98 18.87 -1.60
C LYS A 37 -12.76 19.04 -2.90
N GLU A 38 -12.30 19.88 -3.81
CA GLU A 38 -12.98 20.11 -5.09
C GLU A 38 -13.03 18.84 -5.93
N LEU A 39 -11.90 18.11 -5.96
CA LEU A 39 -11.83 16.82 -6.64
C LEU A 39 -12.73 15.77 -5.97
N TRP A 40 -12.77 15.75 -4.64
CA TRP A 40 -13.66 14.86 -3.90
C TRP A 40 -15.14 15.15 -4.19
N ASP A 41 -15.53 16.41 -4.16
CA ASP A 41 -16.90 16.84 -4.45
C ASP A 41 -17.25 16.48 -5.91
N PHE A 42 -16.38 16.80 -6.87
CA PHE A 42 -16.58 16.49 -8.28
C PHE A 42 -16.87 15.00 -8.54
N VAL A 43 -16.09 14.08 -7.97
CA VAL A 43 -16.35 12.64 -8.19
C VAL A 43 -17.60 12.15 -7.48
N ASN A 44 -17.97 12.78 -6.34
CA ASN A 44 -19.20 12.46 -5.61
C ASN A 44 -20.47 13.02 -6.31
N ASP A 45 -20.36 14.08 -7.09
CA ASP A 45 -21.46 14.58 -7.94
C ASP A 45 -21.77 13.61 -9.08
N ILE A 46 -20.79 12.85 -9.55
CA ILE A 46 -20.99 11.84 -10.58
C ILE A 46 -21.57 10.55 -9.97
N VAL A 47 -20.97 10.04 -8.91
CA VAL A 47 -21.40 8.84 -8.19
C VAL A 47 -21.04 8.97 -6.71
N PRO A 48 -21.96 8.68 -5.78
CA PRO A 48 -21.66 8.72 -4.36
C PRO A 48 -20.53 7.74 -3.99
N PHE A 49 -19.64 8.18 -3.12
CA PHE A 49 -18.59 7.34 -2.55
C PHE A 49 -18.97 6.91 -1.14
N ASN A 50 -18.69 5.65 -0.80
CA ASN A 50 -18.77 5.20 0.57
C ASN A 50 -17.62 5.79 1.41
N ARG A 51 -17.63 5.55 2.73
CA ARG A 51 -16.55 6.00 3.62
C ARG A 51 -15.57 4.87 3.94
N TYR A 52 -15.22 4.06 2.93
CA TYR A 52 -14.26 2.98 3.13
C TYR A 52 -12.90 3.55 3.52
N THR A 53 -12.39 3.10 4.67
CA THR A 53 -11.05 3.44 5.13
C THR A 53 -10.13 2.25 4.85
N ASN A 54 -9.08 2.47 4.09
CA ASN A 54 -8.15 1.39 3.72
C ASN A 54 -7.19 1.08 4.88
N CYS A 55 -7.45 -0.03 5.55
CA CYS A 55 -6.63 -0.56 6.65
C CYS A 55 -6.15 -1.98 6.30
N PRO A 56 -5.13 -2.12 5.44
CA PRO A 56 -4.67 -3.43 5.00
C PRO A 56 -4.00 -4.21 6.14
N VAL A 57 -4.13 -5.53 6.06
CA VAL A 57 -3.51 -6.47 7.00
C VAL A 57 -2.70 -7.48 6.21
N ALA A 58 -1.44 -7.66 6.59
CA ALA A 58 -0.58 -8.71 6.05
C ALA A 58 -0.74 -10.00 6.87
N ASN A 59 -0.78 -11.13 6.19
CA ASN A 59 -0.69 -12.44 6.81
C ASN A 59 0.66 -13.05 6.46
N PHE A 60 1.48 -13.32 7.47
CA PHE A 60 2.73 -14.03 7.33
C PHE A 60 2.72 -15.27 8.23
N GLU A 61 2.69 -16.45 7.63
CA GLU A 61 2.67 -17.74 8.34
C GLU A 61 1.58 -17.85 9.42
N GLY A 62 0.39 -17.32 9.12
CA GLY A 62 -0.75 -17.34 10.04
C GLY A 62 -0.77 -16.21 11.07
N LYS A 63 0.26 -15.38 11.16
CA LYS A 63 0.28 -14.16 11.99
C LYS A 63 -0.17 -12.96 11.18
N LEU A 64 -1.04 -12.14 11.79
CA LEU A 64 -1.58 -10.94 11.17
C LEU A 64 -0.79 -9.71 11.64
N TYR A 65 -0.46 -8.83 10.69
CA TYR A 65 0.24 -7.58 10.94
C TYR A 65 -0.51 -6.42 10.28
N ASN A 66 -0.75 -5.35 11.02
CA ASN A 66 -1.33 -4.14 10.46
C ASN A 66 -0.34 -3.41 9.53
N LEU A 67 -0.89 -2.79 8.49
CA LEU A 67 -0.16 -1.93 7.56
C LEU A 67 -0.84 -0.55 7.49
N PRO A 68 -0.09 0.52 7.14
CA PRO A 68 1.35 0.59 6.92
C PRO A 68 2.13 0.31 8.20
N PHE A 69 3.48 0.21 8.12
CA PHE A 69 4.30 -0.06 9.30
C PHE A 69 4.11 1.02 10.36
N ASN A 70 3.39 0.68 11.42
CA ASN A 70 3.01 1.60 12.50
C ASN A 70 3.17 0.93 13.87
N MET A 71 2.80 1.62 14.94
CA MET A 71 2.95 1.08 16.29
C MET A 71 2.17 -0.23 16.53
N ASN A 72 1.02 -0.44 15.84
CA ASN A 72 0.32 -1.73 15.93
C ASN A 72 1.14 -2.85 15.27
N THR A 73 1.77 -2.58 14.13
CA THR A 73 2.69 -3.53 13.46
C THR A 73 3.84 -3.91 14.39
N PHE A 74 4.47 -2.92 15.02
CA PHE A 74 5.62 -3.14 15.91
C PHE A 74 5.23 -3.85 17.20
N TYR A 75 4.05 -3.52 17.75
CA TYR A 75 3.49 -4.27 18.87
C TYR A 75 3.25 -5.74 18.51
N GLN A 76 2.61 -6.01 17.37
CA GLN A 76 2.34 -7.37 16.90
C GLN A 76 3.62 -8.17 16.61
N MET A 77 4.67 -7.48 16.18
CA MET A 77 5.95 -8.11 15.79
C MET A 77 6.88 -8.31 16.96
N TRP A 78 7.02 -7.32 17.83
CA TRP A 78 8.04 -7.25 18.87
C TRP A 78 7.50 -7.01 20.29
N GLY A 79 6.20 -6.76 20.47
CA GLY A 79 5.60 -6.47 21.77
C GLY A 79 5.93 -5.08 22.33
N VAL A 80 6.49 -4.19 21.50
CA VAL A 80 6.84 -2.81 21.92
C VAL A 80 5.59 -1.95 22.02
N THR A 81 5.53 -1.07 23.02
CA THR A 81 4.34 -0.27 23.33
C THR A 81 4.57 1.25 23.23
N THR A 82 5.81 1.68 23.12
CA THR A 82 6.17 3.10 23.00
C THR A 82 6.97 3.38 21.74
N PRO A 83 6.90 4.61 21.18
CA PRO A 83 7.71 5.03 20.04
C PRO A 83 9.21 4.78 20.25
N GLY A 84 9.76 5.14 21.43
CA GLY A 84 11.17 4.94 21.73
C GLY A 84 11.61 3.47 21.68
N GLN A 85 10.81 2.55 22.24
CA GLN A 85 11.07 1.11 22.10
C GLN A 85 11.05 0.62 20.66
N ALA A 86 10.14 1.16 19.83
CA ALA A 86 10.07 0.82 18.42
C ALA A 86 11.32 1.34 17.66
N GLU A 87 11.76 2.57 17.94
CA GLU A 87 12.98 3.14 17.36
C GLU A 87 14.22 2.34 17.70
N GLU A 88 14.38 1.99 18.99
CA GLU A 88 15.49 1.14 19.46
C GLU A 88 15.49 -0.21 18.75
N LYS A 89 14.31 -0.84 18.65
CA LYS A 89 14.19 -2.15 17.98
C LYS A 89 14.48 -2.07 16.48
N ILE A 90 14.00 -1.05 15.81
CA ILE A 90 14.31 -0.81 14.39
C ILE A 90 15.82 -0.56 14.21
N ALA A 91 16.44 0.23 15.10
CA ALA A 91 17.89 0.49 15.05
C ALA A 91 18.70 -0.79 15.23
N GLU A 92 18.34 -1.64 16.21
CA GLU A 92 18.94 -2.96 16.42
C GLU A 92 18.86 -3.82 15.17
N GLN A 93 17.66 -3.92 14.58
CA GLN A 93 17.39 -4.72 13.37
C GLN A 93 18.16 -4.26 12.12
N LYS A 94 18.49 -2.98 12.05
CA LYS A 94 19.23 -2.37 10.93
C LYS A 94 20.74 -2.46 11.09
N ALA A 95 21.24 -2.64 12.30
CA ALA A 95 22.68 -2.50 12.63
C ALA A 95 23.56 -3.40 11.75
N GLU A 96 23.18 -4.65 11.56
CA GLU A 96 23.93 -5.61 10.71
C GLU A 96 24.00 -5.14 9.25
N ALA A 97 22.87 -4.75 8.68
CA ALA A 97 22.80 -4.27 7.30
C ALA A 97 23.63 -2.98 7.10
N LEU A 98 23.55 -2.05 8.03
CA LEU A 98 24.33 -0.80 7.97
C LEU A 98 25.84 -1.08 8.10
N ALA A 99 26.24 -2.04 8.95
CA ALA A 99 27.63 -2.47 9.07
C ALA A 99 28.13 -3.10 7.76
N MET A 100 27.33 -3.96 7.11
CA MET A 100 27.68 -4.55 5.82
C MET A 100 27.80 -3.52 4.70
N LEU A 101 26.96 -2.50 4.69
CA LEU A 101 27.03 -1.40 3.74
C LEU A 101 28.30 -0.56 3.94
N ASN A 102 28.80 -0.44 5.18
CA ASN A 102 30.01 0.33 5.49
C ASN A 102 30.05 1.72 4.85
N GLY A 103 28.92 2.43 4.89
CA GLY A 103 28.77 3.78 4.33
C GLY A 103 28.52 3.84 2.80
N ARG A 104 28.52 2.72 2.08
CA ARG A 104 28.10 2.71 0.68
C ARG A 104 26.58 2.75 0.52
N GLU A 105 26.13 3.24 -0.61
CA GLU A 105 24.70 3.19 -0.96
C GLU A 105 24.25 1.76 -1.25
N PRO A 106 22.99 1.41 -0.87
CA PRO A 106 22.37 0.13 -1.24
C PRO A 106 22.29 -0.07 -2.76
N GLN A 107 22.67 -1.23 -3.24
CA GLN A 107 22.73 -1.56 -4.67
C GLN A 107 21.42 -2.15 -5.20
N ASN A 108 20.65 -2.78 -4.33
CA ASN A 108 19.42 -3.47 -4.67
C ASN A 108 18.33 -3.25 -3.60
N LEU A 109 17.12 -3.73 -3.90
CA LEU A 109 15.96 -3.54 -3.04
C LEU A 109 16.13 -4.22 -1.67
N GLU A 110 16.75 -5.40 -1.62
CA GLU A 110 17.00 -6.11 -0.35
C GLU A 110 17.89 -5.30 0.58
N GLU A 111 19.04 -4.84 0.11
CA GLU A 111 19.95 -4.00 0.90
C GLU A 111 19.25 -2.70 1.36
N GLN A 112 18.47 -2.09 0.46
CA GLN A 112 17.70 -0.88 0.79
C GLN A 112 16.67 -1.14 1.87
N ALA A 113 15.91 -2.23 1.78
CA ALA A 113 14.90 -2.59 2.78
C ALA A 113 15.53 -2.86 4.15
N LEU A 114 16.57 -3.69 4.18
CA LEU A 114 17.29 -4.03 5.41
C LEU A 114 17.86 -2.78 6.09
N ALA A 115 18.39 -1.84 5.31
CA ALA A 115 18.91 -0.57 5.83
C ALA A 115 17.81 0.40 6.30
N LEU A 116 16.60 0.32 5.75
CA LEU A 116 15.48 1.21 6.12
C LEU A 116 14.70 0.71 7.32
N VAL A 117 14.35 -0.58 7.35
CA VAL A 117 13.37 -1.12 8.31
C VAL A 117 13.87 -2.33 9.08
N GLY A 118 15.02 -2.90 8.72
CA GLY A 118 15.61 -4.05 9.35
C GLY A 118 15.06 -5.39 8.87
N LYS A 119 15.63 -6.48 9.42
CA LYS A 119 15.43 -7.85 8.95
C LYS A 119 13.99 -8.34 9.12
N ASP A 120 13.41 -8.17 10.29
CA ASP A 120 12.07 -8.72 10.58
C ASP A 120 10.99 -8.16 9.66
N ILE A 121 10.98 -6.84 9.45
CA ILE A 121 10.00 -6.18 8.57
C ILE A 121 10.27 -6.58 7.11
N TYR A 122 11.53 -6.63 6.70
CA TYR A 122 11.91 -7.06 5.36
C TYR A 122 11.42 -8.47 5.06
N GLU A 123 11.79 -9.45 5.88
CA GLU A 123 11.48 -10.86 5.64
C GLU A 123 9.98 -11.16 5.70
N LYS A 124 9.28 -10.57 6.68
CA LYS A 124 7.88 -10.90 6.95
C LYS A 124 6.88 -10.12 6.10
N LEU A 125 7.19 -8.85 5.77
CA LEU A 125 6.19 -7.94 5.20
C LEU A 125 6.56 -7.34 3.83
N ILE A 126 7.84 -7.41 3.42
CA ILE A 126 8.30 -6.81 2.16
C ILE A 126 8.67 -7.88 1.14
N LYS A 127 9.57 -8.78 1.50
CA LYS A 127 10.20 -9.73 0.57
C LYS A 127 9.17 -10.51 -0.24
N GLY A 128 8.32 -11.28 0.41
CA GLY A 128 7.37 -12.17 -0.28
C GLY A 128 6.39 -11.44 -1.18
N TYR A 129 5.86 -10.30 -0.71
CA TYR A 129 4.98 -9.46 -1.51
C TYR A 129 5.70 -8.88 -2.74
N THR A 130 6.89 -8.33 -2.54
CA THR A 130 7.67 -7.70 -3.62
C THR A 130 8.09 -8.72 -4.68
N GLU A 131 8.63 -9.85 -4.27
CA GLU A 131 9.05 -10.93 -5.18
C GLU A 131 7.87 -11.48 -5.99
N LYS A 132 6.69 -11.64 -5.35
CA LYS A 132 5.46 -12.00 -6.04
C LYS A 132 5.03 -10.97 -7.08
N GLN A 133 5.11 -9.68 -6.76
CA GLN A 133 4.69 -8.61 -7.68
C GLN A 133 5.62 -8.46 -8.87
N TRP A 134 6.92 -8.60 -8.66
CA TRP A 134 7.94 -8.37 -9.69
C TRP A 134 8.38 -9.64 -10.40
N GLY A 135 8.04 -10.83 -9.87
CA GLY A 135 8.47 -12.13 -10.42
C GLY A 135 9.98 -12.35 -10.36
N ARG A 136 10.70 -11.63 -9.48
CA ARG A 136 12.16 -11.65 -9.35
C ARG A 136 12.56 -11.49 -7.89
N PRO A 137 13.74 -12.06 -7.49
CA PRO A 137 14.30 -11.87 -6.16
C PRO A 137 14.55 -10.37 -5.84
N CYS A 138 14.34 -9.98 -4.58
CA CYS A 138 14.59 -8.60 -4.13
C CYS A 138 16.05 -8.16 -4.36
N ALA A 139 17.01 -9.07 -4.27
CA ALA A 139 18.43 -8.81 -4.55
C ALA A 139 18.72 -8.43 -6.02
N GLU A 140 17.82 -8.72 -6.95
CA GLU A 140 17.93 -8.37 -8.37
C GLU A 140 17.13 -7.12 -8.74
N LEU A 141 16.35 -6.57 -7.82
CA LEU A 141 15.51 -5.39 -8.05
C LEU A 141 16.24 -4.11 -7.65
N PRO A 142 16.07 -3.00 -8.39
CA PRO A 142 16.70 -1.74 -8.06
C PRO A 142 16.29 -1.18 -6.70
N ALA A 143 17.24 -0.61 -5.96
CA ALA A 143 17.01 -0.05 -4.62
C ALA A 143 15.95 1.08 -4.60
N PHE A 144 15.81 1.84 -5.68
CA PHE A 144 14.88 2.97 -5.73
C PHE A 144 13.40 2.58 -5.61
N ILE A 145 13.03 1.32 -5.88
CA ILE A 145 11.64 0.83 -5.79
C ILE A 145 11.07 1.05 -4.39
N ILE A 146 11.90 0.88 -3.34
CA ILE A 146 11.48 1.09 -1.95
C ILE A 146 12.29 2.20 -1.26
N ARG A 147 12.73 3.18 -2.02
CA ARG A 147 13.53 4.30 -1.48
C ARG A 147 12.88 5.01 -0.28
N ARG A 148 11.55 4.97 -0.19
CA ARG A 148 10.78 5.56 0.90
C ARG A 148 9.75 4.56 1.40
N LEU A 149 10.00 3.95 2.53
CA LEU A 149 9.03 3.18 3.28
C LEU A 149 8.51 4.03 4.44
N PRO A 150 7.20 4.30 4.50
CA PRO A 150 6.65 5.07 5.61
C PRO A 150 6.68 4.22 6.89
N VAL A 151 7.52 4.59 7.83
CA VAL A 151 7.50 4.10 9.21
C VAL A 151 6.78 5.14 10.06
N ARG A 152 5.70 4.75 10.74
CA ARG A 152 4.89 5.64 11.56
C ARG A 152 4.96 5.23 13.02
N LEU A 153 5.38 6.14 13.88
CA LEU A 153 5.46 5.91 15.33
C LEU A 153 4.17 6.32 16.06
N ILE A 154 3.04 6.03 15.43
CA ILE A 154 1.68 6.28 15.95
C ILE A 154 0.83 5.03 15.77
N PHE A 155 -0.25 4.91 16.55
CA PHE A 155 -1.24 3.82 16.46
C PHE A 155 -2.34 4.20 15.45
N ASP A 156 -1.98 4.23 14.16
CA ASP A 156 -2.93 4.52 13.08
C ASP A 156 -2.75 3.53 11.93
N ASN A 157 -3.81 2.76 11.66
CA ASN A 157 -3.86 1.75 10.60
C ASN A 157 -4.36 2.31 9.26
N ASN A 158 -4.76 3.58 9.19
CA ASN A 158 -5.17 4.18 7.95
C ASN A 158 -3.99 4.23 6.96
N TYR A 159 -4.12 3.53 5.83
CA TYR A 159 -3.05 3.44 4.85
C TYR A 159 -2.73 4.79 4.21
N PHE A 160 -3.76 5.58 3.91
CA PHE A 160 -3.61 6.89 3.28
C PHE A 160 -3.60 8.01 4.32
N ASN A 161 -2.84 9.07 4.05
CA ASN A 161 -2.82 10.30 4.85
C ASN A 161 -3.83 11.34 4.33
N ASP A 162 -4.51 11.04 3.23
CA ASP A 162 -5.47 11.94 2.61
C ASP A 162 -6.74 12.09 3.43
N LYS A 163 -7.31 13.29 3.39
CA LYS A 163 -8.52 13.65 4.17
C LYS A 163 -9.75 12.88 3.71
N TYR A 164 -9.83 12.57 2.43
CA TYR A 164 -10.96 11.88 1.81
C TYR A 164 -10.50 10.58 1.19
N GLN A 165 -11.25 9.51 1.41
CA GLN A 165 -11.03 8.21 0.77
C GLN A 165 -12.34 7.43 0.70
N GLY A 166 -12.46 6.55 -0.28
CA GLY A 166 -13.65 5.73 -0.46
C GLY A 166 -13.62 4.93 -1.75
N ILE A 167 -14.69 4.18 -1.94
CA ILE A 167 -14.96 3.39 -3.14
C ILE A 167 -16.32 3.84 -3.68
N PRO A 168 -16.48 4.05 -5.02
CA PRO A 168 -17.76 4.48 -5.59
C PRO A 168 -18.84 3.40 -5.38
N GLU A 169 -20.03 3.82 -4.96
CA GLU A 169 -21.16 2.93 -4.73
C GLU A 169 -21.64 2.28 -6.02
N GLY A 170 -21.62 0.95 -6.05
CA GLY A 170 -21.92 0.16 -7.24
C GLY A 170 -20.73 -0.04 -8.18
N GLY A 171 -19.51 0.30 -7.75
CA GLY A 171 -18.25 0.03 -8.44
C GLY A 171 -17.78 1.15 -9.35
N TYR A 172 -16.49 1.10 -9.70
CA TYR A 172 -15.84 2.13 -10.54
C TYR A 172 -16.44 2.26 -11.95
N ASN A 173 -17.09 1.22 -12.47
CA ASN A 173 -17.71 1.28 -13.80
C ASN A 173 -18.73 2.43 -13.91
N LYS A 174 -19.47 2.72 -12.81
CA LYS A 174 -20.42 3.85 -12.76
C LYS A 174 -19.72 5.20 -12.84
N LEU A 175 -18.59 5.35 -12.10
CA LEU A 175 -17.80 6.57 -12.15
C LEU A 175 -17.25 6.81 -13.57
N VAL A 176 -16.70 5.75 -14.20
CA VAL A 176 -16.16 5.86 -15.56
C VAL A 176 -17.25 6.20 -16.57
N ALA A 177 -18.42 5.55 -16.48
CA ALA A 177 -19.56 5.87 -17.32
C ALA A 177 -19.98 7.34 -17.16
N GLY A 178 -20.17 7.82 -15.94
CA GLY A 178 -20.56 9.20 -15.68
C GLY A 178 -19.52 10.24 -16.16
N LEU A 179 -18.22 9.91 -16.11
CA LEU A 179 -17.16 10.77 -16.67
C LEU A 179 -17.20 10.86 -18.21
N LEU A 180 -17.81 9.87 -18.89
CA LEU A 180 -17.89 9.80 -20.35
C LEU A 180 -19.20 10.37 -20.90
N ASP A 181 -20.23 10.50 -20.07
CA ASP A 181 -21.55 11.00 -20.45
C ASP A 181 -21.62 12.56 -20.52
N GLY A 182 -20.58 13.29 -20.12
CA GLY A 182 -20.50 14.74 -20.01
C GLY A 182 -19.83 15.47 -21.19
#